data_af9c90c49cf0d3e3d891c0e741f0215d
#
_entry.id   af9c90c49cf0d3e3d891c0e741f0215d
#
_cell.length_a   1.000
_cell.length_b   1.000
_cell.length_c   1.000
_cell.angle_alpha   90.00
_cell.angle_beta   90.00
_cell.angle_gamma   90.00
#
_symmetry.space_group_name_H-M   'P 1'
#
loop_
_entity.id
_entity.type
_entity.pdbx_description
1 polymer ?
#
loop_
_entity_poly.entity_id
_entity_poly.type
_entity_poly.pdbx_seq_one_letter_code
_entity_poly.pdbx_strand_id
1 'polypeptide(L)'
;MTDSTERELREAWRAVANAKLVEYRRQSWRLSILVRQGALAKPDAVDRLYEIAIAHALVRALGDDRIEAIVAEAFADTDFRALYAEIAS
;
A
#
# COMPACT_ATOMS: atom_id res chain seq x y z
N MET A 1 -29.78 -22.18 -0.98
CA MET A 1 -29.62 -21.25 0.12
C MET A 1 -28.16 -21.00 0.47
N THR A 2 -27.38 -22.05 0.59
CA THR A 2 -25.96 -21.93 0.93
C THR A 2 -25.16 -21.19 -0.13
N ASP A 3 -25.43 -21.40 -1.41
CA ASP A 3 -24.70 -20.74 -2.50
C ASP A 3 -24.83 -19.23 -2.47
N SER A 4 -26.04 -18.75 -2.18
CA SER A 4 -26.31 -17.30 -2.11
C SER A 4 -25.60 -16.67 -0.92
N THR A 5 -25.66 -17.35 0.23
CA THR A 5 -25.01 -16.89 1.46
C THR A 5 -23.50 -16.87 1.31
N GLU A 6 -22.94 -17.93 0.72
CA GLU A 6 -21.49 -18.01 0.48
C GLU A 6 -21.03 -16.92 -0.48
N ARG A 7 -21.84 -16.63 -1.50
CA ARG A 7 -21.51 -15.56 -2.45
C ARG A 7 -21.47 -14.21 -1.76
N GLU A 8 -22.47 -13.94 -0.92
CA GLU A 8 -22.54 -12.68 -0.16
C GLU A 8 -21.37 -12.54 0.79
N LEU A 9 -20.98 -13.62 1.45
CA LEU A 9 -19.82 -13.61 2.35
C LEU A 9 -18.53 -13.34 1.58
N ARG A 10 -18.38 -13.95 0.41
CA ARG A 10 -17.21 -13.70 -0.44
C ARG A 10 -17.16 -12.27 -0.93
N GLU A 11 -18.29 -11.72 -1.35
CA GLU A 11 -18.37 -10.34 -1.79
C GLU A 11 -18.05 -9.38 -0.67
N ALA A 12 -18.58 -9.64 0.53
CA ALA A 12 -18.27 -8.83 1.70
C ALA A 12 -16.78 -8.87 2.03
N TRP A 13 -16.19 -10.06 1.97
CA TRP A 13 -14.76 -10.23 2.23
C TRP A 13 -13.92 -9.46 1.21
N ARG A 14 -14.29 -9.54 -0.06
CA ARG A 14 -13.60 -8.80 -1.13
C ARG A 14 -13.74 -7.29 -0.96
N ALA A 15 -14.92 -6.84 -0.58
CA ALA A 15 -15.16 -5.41 -0.35
C ALA A 15 -14.27 -4.88 0.78
N VAL A 16 -14.16 -5.62 1.87
CA VAL A 16 -13.29 -5.24 2.99
C VAL A 16 -11.83 -5.28 2.57
N ALA A 17 -11.41 -6.33 1.85
CA ALA A 17 -10.05 -6.46 1.37
C ALA A 17 -9.69 -5.32 0.42
N ASN A 18 -10.60 -4.94 -0.49
CA ASN A 18 -10.38 -3.83 -1.40
C ASN A 18 -10.28 -2.50 -0.68
N ALA A 19 -11.11 -2.29 0.35
CA ALA A 19 -11.06 -1.07 1.15
C ALA A 19 -9.72 -0.96 1.89
N LYS A 20 -9.25 -2.07 2.45
CA LYS A 20 -7.93 -2.11 3.09
C LYS A 20 -6.81 -1.84 2.09
N LEU A 21 -6.92 -2.38 0.89
CA LEU A 21 -5.93 -2.17 -0.17
C LEU A 21 -5.85 -0.69 -0.56
N VAL A 22 -6.98 -0.04 -0.75
CA VAL A 22 -7.04 1.39 -1.09
C VAL A 22 -6.39 2.22 0.02
N GLU A 23 -6.73 1.92 1.27
CA GLU A 23 -6.14 2.62 2.41
C GLU A 23 -4.65 2.38 2.53
N TYR A 24 -4.20 1.16 2.30
CA TYR A 24 -2.78 0.83 2.33
C TYR A 24 -2.00 1.59 1.25
N ARG A 25 -2.55 1.69 0.04
CA ARG A 25 -1.94 2.48 -1.03
C ARG A 25 -1.85 3.95 -0.65
N ARG A 26 -2.90 4.47 -0.03
CA ARG A 26 -2.91 5.87 0.44
C ARG A 26 -1.82 6.12 1.46
N GLN A 27 -1.69 5.22 2.44
CA GLN A 27 -0.66 5.35 3.47
C GLN A 27 0.74 5.18 2.89
N SER A 28 0.91 4.26 1.96
CA SER A 28 2.20 4.09 1.27
C SER A 28 2.60 5.37 0.55
N TRP A 29 1.66 6.00 -0.12
CA TRP A 29 1.92 7.26 -0.82
C TRP A 29 2.23 8.40 0.15
N ARG A 30 1.49 8.48 1.26
CA ARG A 30 1.75 9.52 2.27
C ARG A 30 3.15 9.38 2.87
N LEU A 31 3.55 8.16 3.19
CA LEU A 31 4.89 7.92 3.73
C LEU A 31 5.97 8.23 2.69
N SER A 32 5.71 7.97 1.42
CA SER A 32 6.65 8.31 0.36
C SER A 32 6.84 9.83 0.25
N ILE A 33 5.79 10.61 0.47
CA ILE A 33 5.90 12.07 0.50
C ILE A 33 6.76 12.52 1.66
N LEU A 34 6.60 11.93 2.84
CA LEU A 34 7.41 12.27 4.01
C LEU A 34 8.89 11.96 3.77
N VAL A 35 9.17 10.87 3.08
CA VAL A 35 10.55 10.52 2.69
C VAL A 35 11.10 11.59 1.74
N ARG A 36 10.32 11.99 0.77
CA ARG A 36 10.74 13.01 -0.20
C ARG A 36 11.00 14.35 0.48
N GLN A 37 10.23 14.67 1.52
CA GLN A 37 10.40 15.92 2.28
C GLN A 37 11.58 15.86 3.27
N GLY A 38 12.21 14.69 3.40
CA GLY A 38 13.30 14.51 4.35
C GLY A 38 12.86 14.32 5.79
N ALA A 39 11.54 14.18 6.02
CA ALA A 39 11.00 14.00 7.37
C ALA A 39 11.13 12.55 7.88
N LEU A 40 11.34 11.61 6.98
CA LEU A 40 11.41 10.19 7.30
C LEU A 40 12.41 9.51 6.38
N ALA A 41 13.25 8.62 6.93
CA ALA A 41 14.18 7.85 6.12
C ALA A 41 13.44 6.74 5.37
N LYS A 42 13.83 6.49 4.11
CA LYS A 42 13.20 5.48 3.28
C LYS A 42 13.14 4.09 3.91
N PRO A 43 14.23 3.56 4.50
CA PRO A 43 14.18 2.25 5.15
C PRO A 43 13.17 2.21 6.28
N ASP A 44 13.06 3.28 7.06
CA ASP A 44 12.10 3.36 8.18
C ASP A 44 10.67 3.36 7.66
N ALA A 45 10.42 4.07 6.57
CA ALA A 45 9.10 4.12 5.94
C ALA A 45 8.69 2.75 5.42
N VAL A 46 9.60 2.06 4.73
CA VAL A 46 9.36 0.73 4.19
C VAL A 46 9.07 -0.27 5.33
N ASP A 47 9.89 -0.26 6.37
CA ASP A 47 9.68 -1.14 7.53
C ASP A 47 8.33 -0.89 8.17
N ARG A 48 7.95 0.36 8.33
CA ARG A 48 6.66 0.72 8.91
C ARG A 48 5.50 0.21 8.06
N LEU A 49 5.62 0.31 6.74
CA LEU A 49 4.59 -0.18 5.84
C LEU A 49 4.44 -1.70 5.90
N TYR A 50 5.53 -2.43 6.04
CA TYR A 50 5.47 -3.89 6.23
C TYR A 50 4.84 -4.24 7.59
N GLU A 51 5.17 -3.51 8.65
CA GLU A 51 4.54 -3.70 9.95
C GLU A 51 3.03 -3.49 9.87
N ILE A 52 2.59 -2.45 9.18
CA ILE A 52 1.17 -2.16 8.99
C ILE A 52 0.50 -3.30 8.20
N ALA A 53 1.13 -3.79 7.15
CA ALA A 53 0.60 -4.87 6.35
C ALA A 53 0.42 -6.15 7.17
N ILE A 54 1.37 -6.46 8.04
CA ILE A 54 1.29 -7.62 8.93
C ILE A 54 0.19 -7.42 9.97
N ALA A 55 0.16 -6.26 10.61
CA ALA A 55 -0.80 -5.96 11.67
C ALA A 55 -2.25 -6.02 11.18
N HIS A 56 -2.50 -5.66 9.93
CA HIS A 56 -3.83 -5.66 9.34
C HIS A 56 -4.10 -6.90 8.48
N ALA A 57 -3.26 -7.91 8.57
CA ALA A 57 -3.40 -9.16 7.83
C ALA A 57 -3.43 -8.99 6.31
N LEU A 58 -2.85 -7.92 5.80
CA LEU A 58 -2.82 -7.66 4.36
C LEU A 58 -1.90 -8.63 3.62
N VAL A 59 -0.79 -9.02 4.25
CA VAL A 59 0.13 -10.00 3.69
C VAL A 59 -0.60 -11.32 3.47
N ARG A 60 -1.43 -11.72 4.43
CA ARG A 60 -2.22 -12.95 4.34
C ARG A 60 -3.30 -12.84 3.26
N ALA A 61 -3.92 -11.67 3.13
CA ALA A 61 -5.02 -11.46 2.19
C ALA A 61 -4.53 -11.27 0.75
N LEU A 62 -3.42 -10.57 0.55
CA LEU A 62 -2.96 -10.15 -0.77
C LEU A 62 -1.67 -10.84 -1.23
N GLY A 63 -0.91 -11.41 -0.29
CA GLY A 63 0.39 -12.02 -0.57
C GLY A 63 1.54 -11.02 -0.49
N ASP A 64 2.72 -11.52 -0.17
CA ASP A 64 3.93 -10.70 -0.04
C ASP A 64 4.27 -9.95 -1.32
N ASP A 65 4.16 -10.63 -2.46
CA ASP A 65 4.52 -10.04 -3.76
C ASP A 65 3.67 -8.81 -4.07
N ARG A 66 2.39 -8.86 -3.71
CA ARG A 66 1.49 -7.75 -3.94
C ARG A 66 1.80 -6.56 -3.03
N ILE A 67 2.14 -6.85 -1.78
CA ILE A 67 2.54 -5.81 -0.82
C ILE A 67 3.84 -5.16 -1.31
N GLU A 68 4.82 -5.94 -1.71
CA GLU A 68 6.08 -5.42 -2.25
C GLU A 68 5.84 -4.54 -3.47
N ALA A 69 4.95 -4.96 -4.37
CA ALA A 69 4.63 -4.21 -5.56
C ALA A 69 4.00 -2.85 -5.23
N ILE A 70 3.10 -2.81 -4.25
CA ILE A 70 2.45 -1.58 -3.82
C ILE A 70 3.47 -0.61 -3.22
N VAL A 71 4.33 -1.09 -2.35
CA VAL A 71 5.36 -0.28 -1.71
C VAL A 71 6.35 0.22 -2.77
N ALA A 72 6.81 -0.65 -3.64
CA ALA A 72 7.76 -0.28 -4.71
C ALA A 72 7.17 0.77 -5.64
N GLU A 73 5.91 0.63 -6.00
CA GLU A 73 5.21 1.59 -6.85
C GLU A 73 5.12 2.97 -6.19
N ALA A 74 4.81 3.00 -4.90
CA ALA A 74 4.70 4.27 -4.18
C ALA A 74 6.03 5.01 -4.13
N PHE A 75 7.12 4.31 -3.88
CA PHE A 75 8.45 4.93 -3.79
C PHE A 75 9.06 5.21 -5.16
N ALA A 76 8.76 4.39 -6.16
CA ALA A 76 9.20 4.64 -7.53
C ALA A 76 8.54 5.91 -8.08
N ASP A 77 7.26 6.10 -7.83
CA ASP A 77 6.54 7.29 -8.23
C ASP A 77 7.12 8.54 -7.57
N THR A 78 7.52 8.41 -6.30
CA THR A 78 8.17 9.49 -5.57
C THR A 78 9.50 9.87 -6.22
N ASP A 79 10.30 8.88 -6.56
CA ASP A 79 11.59 9.08 -7.22
C ASP A 79 11.40 9.73 -8.59
N PHE A 80 10.41 9.28 -9.33
CA PHE A 80 10.08 9.84 -10.64
C PHE A 80 9.67 11.30 -10.53
N ARG A 81 8.82 11.64 -9.57
CA ARG A 81 8.38 13.02 -9.36
C ARG A 81 9.51 13.94 -8.92
N ALA A 82 10.39 13.43 -8.08
CA ALA A 82 11.57 14.19 -7.65
C ALA A 82 12.47 14.49 -8.84
N LEU A 83 12.71 13.49 -9.68
CA LEU A 83 13.51 13.65 -10.89
C LEU A 83 12.86 14.64 -11.86
N TYR A 84 11.55 14.51 -12.04
CA TYR A 84 10.78 15.40 -12.91
C TYR A 84 10.82 16.84 -12.41
N ALA A 85 10.71 17.05 -11.11
CA ALA A 85 10.79 18.37 -10.51
C ALA A 85 12.15 19.01 -10.75
N GLU A 86 13.24 18.25 -10.68
CA GLU A 86 14.58 18.75 -10.98
C GLU A 86 14.69 19.19 -12.42
N ILE A 87 14.13 18.42 -13.34
CA ILE A 87 14.16 18.74 -14.77
C ILE A 87 13.31 19.98 -15.05
N ALA A 88 12.17 20.12 -14.38
CA ALA A 88 11.25 21.21 -14.61
C ALA A 88 11.72 22.54 -14.00
N SER A 89 12.57 22.47 -13.00
CA SER A 89 13.09 23.69 -12.38
C SER A 89 14.34 24.20 -13.08
#